data_37d8f87e2ce10c02e919ab1e0b9b3e9c
#
_entry.id   37d8f87e2ce10c02e919ab1e0b9b3e9c
#
_cell.length_a   1.000
_cell.length_b   1.000
_cell.length_c   1.000
_cell.angle_alpha   90.00
_cell.angle_beta   90.00
_cell.angle_gamma   90.00
#
_symmetry.space_group_name_H-M   'P 1'
#
loop_
_entity.id
_entity.type
_entity.pdbx_description
1 polymer ?
#
loop_
_entity_poly.entity_id
_entity_poly.type
_entity_poly.pdbx_seq_one_letter_code
_entity_poly.pdbx_strand_id
1 'polypeptide(L)'
;MSEEEQKLNELSDFFKRMSNKIKLVKLITQAKNEYDKYDLKSGYKALEEAYRLDKTNPTILRGFGCFKQAEGNYEEAIKFFKKALKYSSAQEIEYSLIGMAYYLQEKLDEAVEYFNLAIDANDNYDKAYEGRNQAMLENHLKIIDLQESLKKYF
;
A
#
# COMPACT_ATOMS: atom_id res chain seq x y z
N MET A 1 -7.43 31.08 34.30
CA MET A 1 -8.15 29.83 34.01
C MET A 1 -8.13 28.98 35.29
N SER A 2 -9.27 28.61 35.79
CA SER A 2 -9.33 27.75 36.97
C SER A 2 -8.89 26.32 36.67
N GLU A 3 -8.50 25.55 37.69
CA GLU A 3 -8.11 24.13 37.51
C GLU A 3 -9.26 23.29 36.94
N GLU A 4 -10.52 23.64 37.28
CA GLU A 4 -11.70 23.00 36.71
C GLU A 4 -11.91 23.32 35.24
N GLU A 5 -11.68 24.57 34.82
CA GLU A 5 -11.75 24.97 33.40
C GLU A 5 -10.68 24.27 32.57
N GLN A 6 -9.49 24.09 33.13
CA GLN A 6 -8.40 23.37 32.46
C GLN A 6 -8.75 21.88 32.24
N LYS A 7 -9.25 21.20 33.27
CA LYS A 7 -9.72 19.81 33.19
C LYS A 7 -10.86 19.64 32.16
N LEU A 8 -11.81 20.61 32.15
CA LEU A 8 -12.92 20.56 31.19
C LEU A 8 -12.44 20.70 29.75
N ASN A 9 -11.47 21.58 29.49
CA ASN A 9 -10.86 21.74 28.16
C ASN A 9 -10.09 20.47 27.73
N GLU A 10 -9.31 19.86 28.61
CA GLU A 10 -8.61 18.61 28.38
C GLU A 10 -9.58 17.47 28.01
N LEU A 11 -10.71 17.40 28.74
CA LEU A 11 -11.77 16.42 28.49
C LEU A 11 -12.42 16.64 27.10
N SER A 12 -12.72 17.89 26.78
CA SER A 12 -13.26 18.28 25.46
C SER A 12 -12.34 17.90 24.33
N ASP A 13 -11.04 18.18 24.45
CA ASP A 13 -10.03 17.81 23.47
C ASP A 13 -9.87 16.29 23.33
N PHE A 14 -9.97 15.58 24.46
CA PHE A 14 -9.96 14.11 24.43
C PHE A 14 -11.15 13.55 23.64
N PHE A 15 -12.37 14.02 23.91
CA PHE A 15 -13.56 13.56 23.17
C PHE A 15 -13.50 13.90 21.69
N LYS A 16 -12.99 15.08 21.33
CA LYS A 16 -12.77 15.49 19.93
C LYS A 16 -11.77 14.57 19.22
N ARG A 17 -10.66 14.24 19.86
CA ARG A 17 -9.66 13.28 19.33
C ARG A 17 -10.25 11.89 19.14
N MET A 18 -11.04 11.40 20.10
CA MET A 18 -11.72 10.11 20.01
C MET A 18 -12.73 10.08 18.87
N SER A 19 -13.54 11.13 18.73
CA SER A 19 -14.50 11.28 17.63
C SER A 19 -13.79 11.23 16.27
N ASN A 20 -12.69 11.95 16.11
CA ASN A 20 -11.90 11.95 14.89
C ASN A 20 -11.31 10.57 14.59
N LYS A 21 -10.83 9.82 15.59
CA LYS A 21 -10.34 8.44 15.41
C LYS A 21 -11.45 7.51 14.93
N ILE A 22 -12.64 7.60 15.52
CA ILE A 22 -13.79 6.79 15.10
C ILE A 22 -14.19 7.12 13.66
N LYS A 23 -14.25 8.42 13.32
CA LYS A 23 -14.53 8.88 11.95
C LYS A 23 -13.49 8.35 10.97
N LEU A 24 -12.21 8.40 11.33
CA LEU A 24 -11.10 7.92 10.52
C LEU A 24 -11.24 6.42 10.18
N VAL A 25 -11.50 5.59 11.20
CA VAL A 25 -11.70 4.15 11.00
C VAL A 25 -12.88 3.87 10.07
N LYS A 26 -14.00 4.58 10.25
CA LYS A 26 -15.17 4.44 9.37
C LYS A 26 -14.84 4.77 7.90
N LEU A 27 -14.12 5.86 7.67
CA LEU A 27 -13.74 6.29 6.32
C LEU A 27 -12.77 5.31 5.64
N ILE A 28 -11.79 4.79 6.37
CA ILE A 28 -10.86 3.76 5.87
C ILE A 28 -11.64 2.47 5.52
N THR A 29 -12.55 2.05 6.39
CA THR A 29 -13.40 0.87 6.14
C THR A 29 -14.29 1.08 4.93
N GLN A 30 -14.90 2.25 4.80
CA GLN A 30 -15.71 2.61 3.63
C GLN A 30 -14.86 2.56 2.35
N ALA A 31 -13.68 3.19 2.35
CA ALA A 31 -12.80 3.17 1.18
C ALA A 31 -12.43 1.75 0.75
N LYS A 32 -12.13 0.87 1.71
CA LYS A 32 -11.85 -0.55 1.45
C LYS A 32 -13.07 -1.25 0.82
N ASN A 33 -14.26 -1.06 1.39
CA ASN A 33 -15.48 -1.68 0.86
C ASN A 33 -15.79 -1.21 -0.56
N GLU A 34 -15.56 0.07 -0.88
CA GLU A 34 -15.75 0.60 -2.23
C GLU A 34 -14.67 0.08 -3.20
N TYR A 35 -13.43 -0.09 -2.73
CA TYR A 35 -12.37 -0.75 -3.50
C TYR A 35 -12.77 -2.19 -3.88
N ASP A 36 -13.26 -2.96 -2.92
CA ASP A 36 -13.69 -4.35 -3.13
C ASP A 36 -14.87 -4.45 -4.13
N LYS A 37 -15.68 -3.39 -4.28
CA LYS A 37 -16.75 -3.25 -5.27
C LYS A 37 -16.31 -2.64 -6.61
N TYR A 38 -15.04 -2.27 -6.75
CA TYR A 38 -14.50 -1.50 -7.88
C TYR A 38 -15.14 -0.11 -8.07
N ASP A 39 -15.81 0.44 -7.06
CA ASP A 39 -16.25 1.85 -7.05
C ASP A 39 -15.08 2.76 -6.60
N LEU A 40 -14.14 2.96 -7.53
CA LEU A 40 -12.94 3.74 -7.26
C LEU A 40 -13.27 5.19 -6.91
N LYS A 41 -14.31 5.77 -7.52
CA LYS A 41 -14.70 7.17 -7.28
C LYS A 41 -15.16 7.42 -5.84
N SER A 42 -16.06 6.57 -5.34
CA SER A 42 -16.55 6.67 -3.96
C SER A 42 -15.44 6.33 -2.96
N GLY A 43 -14.58 5.37 -3.28
CA GLY A 43 -13.42 5.02 -2.47
C GLY A 43 -12.40 6.16 -2.35
N TYR A 44 -12.07 6.85 -3.45
CA TYR A 44 -11.21 8.04 -3.42
C TYR A 44 -11.79 9.14 -2.55
N LYS A 45 -13.08 9.44 -2.65
CA LYS A 45 -13.73 10.44 -1.82
C LYS A 45 -13.59 10.13 -0.33
N ALA A 46 -13.77 8.86 0.06
CA ALA A 46 -13.59 8.44 1.45
C ALA A 46 -12.12 8.57 1.90
N LEU A 47 -11.14 8.19 1.05
CA LEU A 47 -9.72 8.36 1.35
C LEU A 47 -9.30 9.83 1.47
N GLU A 48 -9.81 10.72 0.62
CA GLU A 48 -9.53 12.15 0.69
C GLU A 48 -10.06 12.75 2.01
N GLU A 49 -11.26 12.37 2.43
CA GLU A 49 -11.81 12.81 3.69
C GLU A 49 -10.99 12.26 4.88
N ALA A 50 -10.57 10.99 4.83
CA ALA A 50 -9.68 10.40 5.83
C ALA A 50 -8.32 11.11 5.87
N TYR A 51 -7.74 11.44 4.71
CA TYR A 51 -6.46 12.13 4.59
C TYR A 51 -6.47 13.54 5.17
N ARG A 52 -7.63 14.24 5.13
CA ARG A 52 -7.79 15.54 5.81
C ARG A 52 -7.69 15.41 7.33
N LEU A 53 -8.07 14.26 7.88
CA LEU A 53 -7.99 14.00 9.33
C LEU A 53 -6.58 13.56 9.76
N ASP A 54 -5.89 12.76 8.93
CA ASP A 54 -4.54 12.27 9.21
C ASP A 54 -3.75 12.08 7.92
N LYS A 55 -2.86 13.03 7.62
CA LYS A 55 -2.04 13.05 6.39
C LYS A 55 -0.86 12.08 6.41
N THR A 56 -0.52 11.55 7.57
CA THR A 56 0.65 10.68 7.77
C THR A 56 0.27 9.23 8.00
N ASN A 57 -1.02 8.93 8.02
CA ASN A 57 -1.52 7.59 8.25
C ASN A 57 -1.12 6.64 7.10
N PRO A 58 -0.29 5.62 7.37
CA PRO A 58 0.21 4.72 6.31
C PRO A 58 -0.90 3.93 5.64
N THR A 59 -1.99 3.60 6.35
CA THR A 59 -3.12 2.86 5.77
C THR A 59 -3.87 3.69 4.72
N ILE A 60 -4.02 5.00 4.94
CA ILE A 60 -4.63 5.92 3.97
C ILE A 60 -3.74 6.06 2.75
N LEU A 61 -2.44 6.29 2.96
CA LEU A 61 -1.46 6.42 1.88
C LEU A 61 -1.38 5.14 1.05
N ARG A 62 -1.36 3.98 1.71
CA ARG A 62 -1.46 2.66 1.06
C ARG A 62 -2.76 2.53 0.26
N GLY A 63 -3.88 2.97 0.80
CA GLY A 63 -5.17 3.00 0.11
C GLY A 63 -5.09 3.75 -1.21
N PHE A 64 -4.55 4.97 -1.24
CA PHE A 64 -4.33 5.71 -2.49
C PHE A 64 -3.45 4.92 -3.48
N GLY A 65 -2.38 4.28 -3.01
CA GLY A 65 -1.54 3.43 -3.84
C GLY A 65 -2.32 2.26 -4.45
N CYS A 66 -3.13 1.56 -3.66
CA CYS A 66 -3.97 0.45 -4.15
C CYS A 66 -4.97 0.92 -5.21
N PHE A 67 -5.61 2.08 -5.02
CA PHE A 67 -6.52 2.64 -6.02
C PHE A 67 -5.78 3.01 -7.32
N LYS A 68 -4.59 3.60 -7.23
CA LYS A 68 -3.75 3.89 -8.39
C LYS A 68 -3.33 2.63 -9.13
N GLN A 69 -2.99 1.58 -8.40
CA GLN A 69 -2.66 0.28 -8.99
C GLN A 69 -3.88 -0.33 -9.71
N ALA A 70 -5.08 -0.24 -9.13
CA ALA A 70 -6.32 -0.70 -9.77
C ALA A 70 -6.66 0.08 -11.06
N GLU A 71 -6.25 1.34 -11.16
CA GLU A 71 -6.33 2.15 -12.37
C GLU A 71 -5.24 1.80 -13.42
N GLY A 72 -4.31 0.90 -13.10
CA GLY A 72 -3.13 0.60 -13.93
C GLY A 72 -2.02 1.65 -13.84
N ASN A 73 -2.15 2.63 -12.94
CA ASN A 73 -1.17 3.70 -12.76
C ASN A 73 -0.12 3.29 -11.71
N TYR A 74 0.75 2.37 -12.10
CA TYR A 74 1.70 1.71 -11.20
C TYR A 74 2.77 2.64 -10.66
N GLU A 75 3.24 3.61 -11.45
CA GLU A 75 4.23 4.60 -10.99
C GLU A 75 3.68 5.48 -9.87
N GLU A 76 2.44 5.95 -9.99
CA GLU A 76 1.79 6.71 -8.93
C GLU A 76 1.52 5.84 -7.70
N ALA A 77 1.12 4.58 -7.89
CA ALA A 77 0.95 3.62 -6.80
C ALA A 77 2.25 3.46 -5.99
N ILE A 78 3.39 3.26 -6.66
CA ILE A 78 4.71 3.15 -6.03
C ILE A 78 5.06 4.41 -5.23
N LYS A 79 4.76 5.61 -5.74
CA LYS A 79 4.98 6.85 -4.99
C LYS A 79 4.20 6.89 -3.69
N PHE A 80 2.92 6.47 -3.72
CA PHE A 80 2.10 6.41 -2.52
C PHE A 80 2.59 5.33 -1.53
N PHE A 81 2.98 4.15 -2.00
CA PHE A 81 3.54 3.10 -1.13
C PHE A 81 4.86 3.54 -0.49
N LYS A 82 5.77 4.18 -1.25
CA LYS A 82 7.00 4.78 -0.70
C LYS A 82 6.72 5.89 0.31
N LYS A 83 5.64 6.65 0.12
CA LYS A 83 5.21 7.64 1.11
C LYS A 83 4.66 6.97 2.37
N ALA A 84 3.87 5.89 2.23
CA ALA A 84 3.37 5.11 3.34
C ALA A 84 4.51 4.47 4.15
N LEU A 85 5.54 3.95 3.48
CA LEU A 85 6.71 3.32 4.08
C LEU A 85 7.41 4.21 5.13
N LYS A 86 7.39 5.55 4.94
CA LYS A 86 8.00 6.50 5.88
C LYS A 86 7.31 6.53 7.25
N TYR A 87 6.05 6.12 7.32
CA TYR A 87 5.21 6.19 8.52
C TYR A 87 4.78 4.81 9.01
N SER A 88 5.05 3.76 8.24
CA SER A 88 4.62 2.39 8.56
C SER A 88 5.55 1.73 9.56
N SER A 89 4.96 1.04 10.54
CA SER A 89 5.65 0.10 11.41
C SER A 89 5.70 -1.32 10.84
N ALA A 90 4.94 -1.61 9.78
CA ALA A 90 4.84 -2.89 9.10
C ALA A 90 5.36 -2.74 7.66
N GLN A 91 6.67 -2.47 7.52
CA GLN A 91 7.31 -2.12 6.25
C GLN A 91 7.24 -3.23 5.20
N GLU A 92 7.13 -4.49 5.64
CA GLU A 92 6.95 -5.66 4.78
C GLU A 92 5.74 -5.53 3.86
N ILE A 93 4.68 -4.86 4.34
CA ILE A 93 3.45 -4.66 3.55
C ILE A 93 3.73 -3.70 2.39
N GLU A 94 4.34 -2.55 2.67
CA GLU A 94 4.66 -1.55 1.65
C GLU A 94 5.68 -2.06 0.65
N TYR A 95 6.73 -2.75 1.10
CA TYR A 95 7.70 -3.37 0.20
C TYR A 95 7.05 -4.41 -0.72
N SER A 96 6.18 -5.26 -0.18
CA SER A 96 5.47 -6.26 -0.98
C SER A 96 4.53 -5.61 -2.01
N LEU A 97 3.84 -4.52 -1.66
CA LEU A 97 2.98 -3.77 -2.59
C LEU A 97 3.79 -3.07 -3.70
N ILE A 98 4.97 -2.55 -3.38
CA ILE A 98 5.88 -1.99 -4.38
C ILE A 98 6.39 -3.11 -5.31
N GLY A 99 6.78 -4.25 -4.76
CA GLY A 99 7.17 -5.42 -5.53
C GLY A 99 6.06 -5.87 -6.50
N MET A 100 4.82 -5.93 -6.03
CA MET A 100 3.66 -6.24 -6.86
C MET A 100 3.44 -5.20 -7.97
N ALA A 101 3.61 -3.92 -7.68
CA ALA A 101 3.47 -2.87 -8.69
C ALA A 101 4.55 -2.94 -9.78
N TYR A 102 5.78 -3.34 -9.43
CA TYR A 102 6.83 -3.63 -10.41
C TYR A 102 6.54 -4.90 -11.20
N TYR A 103 6.05 -5.95 -10.54
CA TYR A 103 5.63 -7.18 -11.21
C TYR A 103 4.58 -6.91 -12.29
N LEU A 104 3.55 -6.11 -11.97
CA LEU A 104 2.50 -5.72 -12.91
C LEU A 104 3.00 -4.82 -14.06
N GLN A 105 4.16 -4.18 -13.92
CA GLN A 105 4.87 -3.48 -14.99
C GLN A 105 5.81 -4.40 -15.79
N GLU A 106 5.83 -5.69 -15.51
CA GLU A 106 6.77 -6.67 -16.06
C GLU A 106 8.25 -6.39 -15.74
N LYS A 107 8.53 -5.56 -14.76
CA LYS A 107 9.85 -5.27 -14.20
C LYS A 107 10.19 -6.31 -13.13
N LEU A 108 10.50 -7.53 -13.59
CA LEU A 108 10.55 -8.71 -12.73
C LEU A 108 11.74 -8.70 -11.77
N ASP A 109 12.88 -8.14 -12.18
CA ASP A 109 14.07 -8.06 -11.33
C ASP A 109 13.83 -7.08 -10.17
N GLU A 110 13.26 -5.89 -10.44
CA GLU A 110 12.88 -4.93 -9.42
C GLU A 110 11.79 -5.49 -8.48
N ALA A 111 10.87 -6.27 -9.03
CA ALA A 111 9.85 -6.94 -8.22
C ALA A 111 10.49 -7.90 -7.21
N VAL A 112 11.45 -8.74 -7.65
CA VAL A 112 12.19 -9.66 -6.77
C VAL A 112 12.96 -8.91 -5.69
N GLU A 113 13.63 -7.80 -6.03
CA GLU A 113 14.34 -6.96 -5.05
C GLU A 113 13.40 -6.46 -3.95
N TYR A 114 12.24 -5.91 -4.30
CA TYR A 114 11.29 -5.41 -3.32
C TYR A 114 10.61 -6.50 -2.49
N PHE A 115 10.34 -7.68 -3.06
CA PHE A 115 9.88 -8.83 -2.28
C PHE A 115 10.95 -9.33 -1.30
N ASN A 116 12.23 -9.30 -1.67
CA ASN A 116 13.31 -9.60 -0.73
C ASN A 116 13.36 -8.59 0.42
N LEU A 117 13.22 -7.29 0.15
CA LEU A 117 13.12 -6.27 1.20
C LEU A 117 11.93 -6.52 2.15
N ALA A 118 10.80 -7.01 1.62
CA ALA A 118 9.65 -7.38 2.45
C ALA A 118 9.96 -8.59 3.35
N ILE A 119 10.66 -9.59 2.84
CA ILE A 119 11.11 -10.78 3.60
C ILE A 119 12.13 -10.38 4.67
N ASP A 120 13.09 -9.50 4.34
CA ASP A 120 14.08 -9.02 5.30
C ASP A 120 13.43 -8.20 6.43
N ALA A 121 12.33 -7.48 6.15
CA ALA A 121 11.56 -6.75 7.15
C ALA A 121 10.72 -7.67 8.04
N ASN A 122 10.21 -8.76 7.49
CA ASN A 122 9.44 -9.77 8.21
C ASN A 122 9.53 -11.13 7.48
N ASP A 123 10.32 -12.04 8.02
CA ASP A 123 10.59 -13.38 7.48
C ASP A 123 9.38 -14.34 7.51
N ASN A 124 8.31 -13.97 8.24
CA ASN A 124 7.06 -14.73 8.30
C ASN A 124 5.96 -14.13 7.40
N TYR A 125 6.30 -13.22 6.48
CA TYR A 125 5.32 -12.59 5.60
C TYR A 125 5.16 -13.39 4.29
N ASP A 126 4.32 -14.43 4.31
CA ASP A 126 4.11 -15.39 3.21
C ASP A 126 3.86 -14.76 1.85
N LYS A 127 3.11 -13.65 1.80
CA LYS A 127 2.81 -12.94 0.55
C LYS A 127 4.06 -12.45 -0.19
N ALA A 128 5.12 -12.11 0.53
CA ALA A 128 6.37 -11.70 -0.09
C ALA A 128 7.09 -12.88 -0.75
N TYR A 129 7.08 -14.04 -0.12
CA TYR A 129 7.62 -15.28 -0.71
C TYR A 129 6.85 -15.71 -1.95
N GLU A 130 5.50 -15.67 -1.89
CA GLU A 130 4.64 -15.98 -3.02
C GLU A 130 4.94 -15.06 -4.21
N GLY A 131 4.93 -13.74 -3.98
CA GLY A 131 5.20 -12.74 -5.02
C GLY A 131 6.59 -12.88 -5.62
N ARG A 132 7.62 -13.08 -4.79
CA ARG A 132 9.00 -13.30 -5.23
C ARG A 132 9.11 -14.54 -6.11
N ASN A 133 8.56 -15.67 -5.65
CA ASN A 133 8.65 -16.93 -6.36
C ASN A 133 7.93 -16.85 -7.71
N GLN A 134 6.79 -16.16 -7.78
CA GLN A 134 6.06 -15.93 -9.02
C GLN A 134 6.87 -15.07 -10.00
N ALA A 135 7.48 -13.97 -9.53
CA ALA A 135 8.32 -13.11 -10.36
C ALA A 135 9.57 -13.85 -10.89
N MET A 136 10.22 -14.64 -10.04
CA MET A 136 11.38 -15.44 -10.42
C MET A 136 11.02 -16.52 -11.48
N LEU A 137 9.88 -17.19 -11.32
CA LEU A 137 9.42 -18.20 -12.27
C LEU A 137 9.14 -17.56 -13.62
N GLU A 138 8.43 -16.45 -13.66
CA GLU A 138 8.11 -15.73 -14.90
C GLU A 138 9.38 -15.22 -15.61
N ASN A 139 10.33 -14.68 -14.86
CA ASN A 139 11.61 -14.25 -15.40
C ASN A 139 12.37 -15.42 -16.02
N HIS A 140 12.39 -16.58 -15.34
CA HIS A 140 13.03 -17.78 -15.87
C HIS A 140 12.39 -18.28 -17.18
N LEU A 141 11.04 -18.28 -17.26
CA LEU A 141 10.31 -18.66 -18.46
C LEU A 141 10.62 -17.71 -19.63
N LYS A 142 10.65 -16.40 -19.40
CA LYS A 142 11.05 -15.41 -20.43
C LYS A 142 12.46 -15.66 -20.97
N ILE A 143 13.41 -16.07 -20.11
CA ILE A 143 14.78 -16.39 -20.54
C ILE A 143 14.79 -17.65 -21.42
N ILE A 144 14.04 -18.68 -21.06
CA ILE A 144 13.93 -19.91 -21.87
C ILE A 144 13.35 -19.59 -23.26
N ASP A 145 12.25 -18.87 -23.32
CA ASP A 145 11.59 -18.49 -24.57
C ASP A 145 12.53 -17.67 -25.47
N LEU A 146 13.31 -16.77 -24.88
CA LEU A 146 14.31 -16.00 -25.61
C LEU A 146 15.42 -16.91 -26.16
N GLN A 147 15.94 -17.85 -25.38
CA GLN A 147 16.96 -18.79 -25.79
C GLN A 147 16.47 -19.70 -26.95
N GLU A 148 15.22 -20.18 -26.85
CA GLU A 148 14.62 -20.98 -27.92
C GLU A 148 14.42 -20.16 -29.22
N SER A 149 13.99 -18.90 -29.06
CA SER A 149 13.85 -17.99 -30.19
C SER A 149 15.19 -17.72 -30.89
N LEU A 150 16.27 -17.54 -30.15
CA LEU A 150 17.61 -17.31 -30.68
C LEU A 150 18.16 -18.55 -31.43
N LYS A 151 17.86 -19.78 -30.98
CA LYS A 151 18.27 -21.01 -31.67
C LYS A 151 17.75 -21.12 -33.10
N LYS A 152 16.69 -20.37 -33.45
CA LYS A 152 16.14 -20.35 -34.81
C LYS A 152 17.00 -19.53 -35.81
N TYR A 153 17.89 -18.69 -35.27
CA TYR A 153 18.74 -17.78 -36.05
C TYR A 153 20.20 -18.24 -36.14
N PHE A 154 20.57 -19.24 -35.35
CA PHE A 154 21.89 -19.88 -35.31
C PHE A 154 21.79 -21.40 -35.49
#